data_0b8309746a436b6dcd904d79badac4fb
#
_entry.id   0b8309746a436b6dcd904d79badac4fb
#
_cell.length_a   1.000
_cell.length_b   1.000
_cell.length_c   1.000
_cell.angle_alpha   90.00
_cell.angle_beta   90.00
_cell.angle_gamma   90.00
#
_symmetry.space_group_name_H-M   'P 1'
#
loop_
_entity.id
_entity.type
_entity.pdbx_description
1 polymer ?
#
loop_
_entity_poly.entity_id
_entity_poly.type
_entity_poly.pdbx_seq_one_letter_code
_entity_poly.pdbx_strand_id
1 'polypeptide(L)'
;MKTIKISNNEILSLLDAEATNFPKYATQILNLANQNAQGTRPSVVGQMSDLIQEFPGSKLKEWEEWYLHKHPEALSQAATKVFEMVENFKDVMTKIDKEMVEKWVKDLVILKTFIGLKFHEAIFKSVAAELKTIYRLATPEEESQGIDGMIGEKPISIKPTSYEMKKSLNEKIEVPFIFYEKLKDGIKITFDDELFSTPSI
;
A
#
# COMPACT_ATOMS: atom_id res chain seq x y z
N MET A 1 -20.01 -28.00 -10.74
CA MET A 1 -18.56 -27.70 -10.70
C MET A 1 -17.88 -28.69 -9.77
N LYS A 2 -16.70 -29.22 -10.15
CA LYS A 2 -15.90 -30.13 -9.29
C LYS A 2 -14.71 -29.34 -8.73
N THR A 3 -14.49 -29.38 -7.43
CA THR A 3 -13.39 -28.69 -6.75
C THR A 3 -12.38 -29.72 -6.27
N ILE A 4 -11.10 -29.50 -6.56
CA ILE A 4 -9.98 -30.32 -6.08
C ILE A 4 -9.10 -29.41 -5.24
N LYS A 5 -8.64 -29.91 -4.07
CA LYS A 5 -7.66 -29.22 -3.22
C LYS A 5 -6.37 -30.03 -3.25
N ILE A 6 -5.27 -29.39 -3.61
CA ILE A 6 -3.93 -29.97 -3.66
C ILE A 6 -3.10 -29.26 -2.59
N SER A 7 -2.42 -30.01 -1.73
CA SER A 7 -1.52 -29.44 -0.71
C SER A 7 -0.18 -29.01 -1.33
N ASN A 8 0.55 -28.10 -0.65
CA ASN A 8 1.88 -27.68 -1.12
C ASN A 8 2.86 -28.87 -1.25
N ASN A 9 2.78 -29.84 -0.35
CA ASN A 9 3.64 -31.04 -0.41
C ASN A 9 3.30 -31.90 -1.63
N GLU A 10 2.02 -32.03 -1.97
CA GLU A 10 1.62 -32.74 -3.20
C GLU A 10 2.08 -32.00 -4.45
N ILE A 11 2.03 -30.66 -4.48
CA ILE A 11 2.54 -29.85 -5.59
C ILE A 11 4.06 -30.08 -5.75
N LEU A 12 4.83 -30.03 -4.66
CA LEU A 12 6.26 -30.28 -4.69
C LEU A 12 6.58 -31.69 -5.20
N SER A 13 5.85 -32.71 -4.71
CA SER A 13 6.01 -34.09 -5.15
C SER A 13 5.67 -34.28 -6.62
N LEU A 14 4.63 -33.61 -7.13
CA LEU A 14 4.24 -33.68 -8.55
C LEU A 14 5.26 -32.99 -9.47
N LEU A 15 6.06 -32.07 -8.95
CA LEU A 15 7.07 -31.32 -9.69
C LEU A 15 8.50 -31.81 -9.43
N ASP A 16 8.68 -32.94 -8.75
CA ASP A 16 9.98 -33.49 -8.34
C ASP A 16 10.84 -32.43 -7.59
N ALA A 17 10.21 -31.59 -6.77
CA ALA A 17 10.85 -30.53 -6.03
C ALA A 17 10.91 -30.85 -4.53
N GLU A 18 11.94 -30.37 -3.84
CA GLU A 18 12.11 -30.51 -2.41
C GLU A 18 11.77 -29.19 -1.69
N ALA A 19 11.13 -29.29 -0.52
CA ALA A 19 10.84 -28.15 0.32
C ALA A 19 12.09 -27.66 1.04
N THR A 20 12.42 -26.38 0.91
CA THR A 20 13.45 -25.74 1.76
C THR A 20 12.85 -25.34 3.10
N ASN A 21 13.43 -25.86 4.19
CA ASN A 21 13.00 -25.54 5.55
C ASN A 21 13.88 -24.45 6.17
N PHE A 22 13.23 -23.41 6.70
CA PHE A 22 13.90 -22.34 7.41
C PHE A 22 13.46 -22.30 8.88
N PRO A 23 14.31 -21.81 9.81
CA PRO A 23 13.91 -21.56 11.18
C PRO A 23 12.67 -20.66 11.29
N LYS A 24 11.95 -20.79 12.40
CA LYS A 24 10.76 -19.96 12.67
C LYS A 24 11.11 -18.47 12.56
N TYR A 25 10.28 -17.71 11.87
CA TYR A 25 10.44 -16.28 11.56
C TYR A 25 11.55 -15.93 10.52
N ALA A 26 12.43 -16.84 10.15
CA ALA A 26 13.48 -16.52 9.17
C ALA A 26 12.91 -16.04 7.84
N THR A 27 11.90 -16.74 7.30
CA THR A 27 11.27 -16.37 6.03
C THR A 27 10.63 -14.98 6.08
N GLN A 28 9.99 -14.60 7.19
CA GLN A 28 9.38 -13.29 7.36
C GLN A 28 10.44 -12.18 7.36
N ILE A 29 11.56 -12.41 8.07
CA ILE A 29 12.68 -11.47 8.14
C ILE A 29 13.36 -11.35 6.77
N LEU A 30 13.63 -12.48 6.11
CA LEU A 30 14.22 -12.49 4.77
C LEU A 30 13.34 -11.81 3.72
N ASN A 31 12.01 -12.02 3.77
CA ASN A 31 11.07 -11.33 2.87
C ASN A 31 11.07 -9.82 3.12
N LEU A 32 11.08 -9.37 4.39
CA LEU A 32 11.18 -7.97 4.72
C LEU A 32 12.52 -7.36 4.27
N ALA A 33 13.63 -8.07 4.48
CA ALA A 33 14.95 -7.66 4.02
C ALA A 33 15.01 -7.56 2.49
N ASN A 34 14.50 -8.56 1.77
CA ASN A 34 14.43 -8.56 0.32
C ASN A 34 13.58 -7.41 -0.22
N GLN A 35 12.44 -7.14 0.39
CA GLN A 35 11.55 -6.03 0.02
C GLN A 35 12.27 -4.68 0.13
N ASN A 36 13.02 -4.46 1.20
CA ASN A 36 13.77 -3.22 1.42
C ASN A 36 15.03 -3.11 0.55
N ALA A 37 15.79 -4.20 0.41
CA ALA A 37 16.99 -4.27 -0.41
C ALA A 37 16.69 -4.34 -1.92
N GLN A 38 15.45 -4.68 -2.29
CA GLN A 38 15.05 -4.93 -3.67
C GLN A 38 15.92 -6.01 -4.36
N GLY A 39 16.36 -7.01 -3.56
CA GLY A 39 17.35 -8.01 -4.00
C GLY A 39 16.89 -8.86 -5.16
N THR A 40 15.60 -9.23 -5.21
CA THR A 40 15.02 -10.06 -6.28
C THR A 40 14.23 -9.26 -7.32
N ARG A 41 14.55 -7.97 -7.53
CA ARG A 41 13.94 -7.18 -8.61
C ARG A 41 14.42 -7.64 -9.99
N PRO A 42 13.62 -7.39 -11.06
CA PRO A 42 14.00 -7.76 -12.44
C PRO A 42 15.36 -7.25 -12.89
N SER A 43 15.80 -6.09 -12.37
CA SER A 43 17.14 -5.55 -12.65
C SER A 43 18.30 -6.37 -12.07
N VAL A 44 18.02 -7.27 -11.12
CA VAL A 44 19.03 -8.15 -10.49
C VAL A 44 18.91 -9.58 -10.97
N VAL A 45 17.68 -10.13 -10.95
CA VAL A 45 17.45 -11.56 -11.23
C VAL A 45 16.80 -11.81 -12.60
N GLY A 46 16.50 -10.77 -13.36
CA GLY A 46 15.72 -10.86 -14.60
C GLY A 46 14.21 -10.87 -14.34
N GLN A 47 13.42 -10.68 -15.39
CA GLN A 47 11.97 -10.74 -15.32
C GLN A 47 11.50 -12.20 -15.32
N MET A 48 11.17 -12.76 -14.15
CA MET A 48 10.84 -14.17 -13.99
C MET A 48 9.67 -14.65 -14.87
N SER A 49 8.64 -13.79 -15.06
CA SER A 49 7.51 -14.11 -15.93
C SER A 49 7.90 -14.33 -17.39
N ASP A 50 8.93 -13.64 -17.85
CA ASP A 50 9.40 -13.74 -19.22
C ASP A 50 10.39 -14.90 -19.34
N LEU A 51 11.31 -15.02 -18.39
CA LEU A 51 12.31 -16.08 -18.37
C LEU A 51 11.69 -17.47 -18.33
N ILE A 52 10.61 -17.67 -17.55
CA ILE A 52 9.94 -18.98 -17.51
C ILE A 52 9.24 -19.34 -18.83
N GLN A 53 8.82 -18.32 -19.61
CA GLN A 53 8.24 -18.55 -20.93
C GLN A 53 9.31 -18.82 -22.01
N GLU A 54 10.51 -18.27 -21.83
CA GLU A 54 11.66 -18.52 -22.72
C GLU A 54 12.32 -19.90 -22.47
N PHE A 55 12.07 -20.49 -21.30
CA PHE A 55 12.68 -21.74 -20.91
C PHE A 55 12.13 -22.90 -21.75
N PRO A 56 13.02 -23.65 -22.48
CA PRO A 56 12.58 -24.71 -23.41
C PRO A 56 12.30 -26.04 -22.73
N GLY A 57 12.64 -26.19 -21.44
CA GLY A 57 12.49 -27.45 -20.69
C GLY A 57 11.20 -27.54 -19.89
N SER A 58 11.11 -28.56 -19.05
CA SER A 58 9.93 -28.82 -18.24
C SER A 58 10.22 -29.23 -16.78
N LYS A 59 11.49 -29.48 -16.44
CA LYS A 59 11.90 -29.96 -15.12
C LYS A 59 12.62 -28.87 -14.34
N LEU A 60 12.46 -28.89 -13.02
CA LEU A 60 13.07 -27.91 -12.12
C LEU A 60 14.59 -27.86 -12.27
N LYS A 61 15.26 -29.00 -12.35
CA LYS A 61 16.71 -29.08 -12.48
C LYS A 61 17.21 -28.48 -13.79
N GLU A 62 16.50 -28.72 -14.88
CA GLU A 62 16.79 -28.13 -16.20
C GLU A 62 16.60 -26.60 -16.17
N TRP A 63 15.56 -26.13 -15.45
CA TRP A 63 15.32 -24.70 -15.22
C TRP A 63 16.46 -24.06 -14.45
N GLU A 64 16.93 -24.68 -13.37
CA GLU A 64 18.03 -24.17 -12.55
C GLU A 64 19.31 -24.03 -13.39
N GLU A 65 19.68 -25.08 -14.12
CA GLU A 65 20.89 -25.08 -14.98
C GLU A 65 20.79 -24.00 -16.07
N TRP A 66 19.67 -23.92 -16.76
CA TRP A 66 19.41 -22.92 -17.80
C TRP A 66 19.45 -21.50 -17.26
N TYR A 67 18.79 -21.24 -16.12
CA TYR A 67 18.76 -19.94 -15.48
C TYR A 67 20.16 -19.49 -15.03
N LEU A 68 20.91 -20.35 -14.36
CA LEU A 68 22.25 -20.04 -13.87
C LEU A 68 23.23 -19.83 -15.04
N HIS A 69 23.06 -20.51 -16.14
CA HIS A 69 23.86 -20.25 -17.35
C HIS A 69 23.56 -18.88 -17.95
N LYS A 70 22.28 -18.46 -17.95
CA LYS A 70 21.85 -17.18 -18.50
C LYS A 70 22.16 -16.00 -17.57
N HIS A 71 22.09 -16.23 -16.24
CA HIS A 71 22.27 -15.24 -15.19
C HIS A 71 23.20 -15.75 -14.07
N PRO A 72 24.49 -15.95 -14.33
CA PRO A 72 25.40 -16.65 -13.40
C PRO A 72 25.59 -15.93 -12.08
N GLU A 73 25.51 -14.60 -12.05
CA GLU A 73 25.73 -13.78 -10.87
C GLU A 73 24.43 -13.39 -10.12
N ALA A 74 23.26 -13.68 -10.70
CA ALA A 74 22.00 -13.13 -10.22
C ALA A 74 21.67 -13.55 -8.77
N LEU A 75 21.83 -14.85 -8.49
CA LEU A 75 21.52 -15.37 -7.14
C LEU A 75 22.51 -14.85 -6.09
N SER A 76 23.80 -14.77 -6.41
CA SER A 76 24.83 -14.25 -5.50
C SER A 76 24.63 -12.76 -5.23
N GLN A 77 24.34 -11.97 -6.26
CA GLN A 77 24.04 -10.54 -6.11
C GLN A 77 22.77 -10.28 -5.29
N ALA A 78 21.71 -11.04 -5.58
CA ALA A 78 20.46 -10.96 -4.80
C ALA A 78 20.69 -11.34 -3.34
N ALA A 79 21.40 -12.44 -3.07
CA ALA A 79 21.73 -12.89 -1.73
C ALA A 79 22.57 -11.86 -0.96
N THR A 80 23.57 -11.27 -1.60
CA THR A 80 24.40 -10.21 -1.00
C THR A 80 23.56 -9.02 -0.56
N LYS A 81 22.70 -8.50 -1.44
CA LYS A 81 21.80 -7.37 -1.12
C LYS A 81 20.86 -7.67 0.04
N VAL A 82 20.26 -8.87 0.04
CA VAL A 82 19.35 -9.27 1.12
C VAL A 82 20.11 -9.44 2.43
N PHE A 83 21.31 -10.03 2.39
CA PHE A 83 22.12 -10.24 3.57
C PHE A 83 22.62 -8.92 4.20
N GLU A 84 23.05 -7.96 3.39
CA GLU A 84 23.41 -6.62 3.87
C GLU A 84 22.22 -5.94 4.59
N MET A 85 21.01 -6.11 4.09
CA MET A 85 19.81 -5.59 4.75
C MET A 85 19.53 -6.33 6.06
N VAL A 86 19.78 -7.64 6.14
CA VAL A 86 19.66 -8.40 7.39
C VAL A 86 20.65 -7.88 8.44
N GLU A 87 21.90 -7.56 8.04
CA GLU A 87 22.89 -6.95 8.96
C GLU A 87 22.41 -5.57 9.46
N ASN A 88 21.85 -4.73 8.56
CA ASN A 88 21.23 -3.47 8.95
C ASN A 88 20.08 -3.67 9.95
N PHE A 89 19.25 -4.70 9.76
CA PHE A 89 18.19 -5.02 10.72
C PHE A 89 18.74 -5.45 12.07
N LYS A 90 19.80 -6.26 12.11
CA LYS A 90 20.46 -6.64 13.37
C LYS A 90 20.92 -5.41 14.14
N ASP A 91 21.58 -4.46 13.48
CA ASP A 91 22.01 -3.22 14.11
C ASP A 91 20.84 -2.40 14.66
N VAL A 92 19.76 -2.23 13.87
CA VAL A 92 18.57 -1.51 14.32
C VAL A 92 17.85 -2.22 15.47
N MET A 93 17.75 -3.57 15.41
CA MET A 93 17.09 -4.36 16.47
C MET A 93 17.75 -4.16 17.84
N THR A 94 19.07 -3.94 17.90
CA THR A 94 19.76 -3.65 19.17
C THR A 94 19.38 -2.29 19.77
N LYS A 95 18.82 -1.39 18.98
CA LYS A 95 18.41 -0.02 19.37
C LYS A 95 16.93 0.07 19.74
N ILE A 96 16.15 -0.98 19.44
CA ILE A 96 14.72 -1.04 19.77
C ILE A 96 14.57 -1.53 21.21
N ASP A 97 14.25 -0.62 22.10
CA ASP A 97 13.93 -0.91 23.49
C ASP A 97 12.41 -0.86 23.75
N LYS A 98 12.03 -1.19 24.98
CA LYS A 98 10.62 -1.18 25.39
C LYS A 98 9.99 0.19 25.31
N GLU A 99 10.72 1.25 25.63
CA GLU A 99 10.22 2.63 25.58
C GLU A 99 9.89 3.04 24.14
N MET A 100 10.74 2.68 23.18
CA MET A 100 10.49 2.92 21.76
C MET A 100 9.25 2.17 21.27
N VAL A 101 9.07 0.91 21.70
CA VAL A 101 7.86 0.13 21.37
C VAL A 101 6.62 0.79 21.97
N GLU A 102 6.65 1.24 23.21
CA GLU A 102 5.54 1.94 23.85
C GLU A 102 5.17 3.25 23.10
N LYS A 103 6.17 4.03 22.71
CA LYS A 103 5.95 5.24 21.89
C LYS A 103 5.32 4.90 20.55
N TRP A 104 5.80 3.87 19.86
CA TRP A 104 5.25 3.43 18.58
C TRP A 104 3.80 2.94 18.72
N VAL A 105 3.49 2.15 19.76
CA VAL A 105 2.12 1.70 20.03
C VAL A 105 1.21 2.89 20.32
N LYS A 106 1.66 3.85 21.13
CA LYS A 106 0.91 5.08 21.43
C LYS A 106 0.64 5.90 20.16
N ASP A 107 1.64 6.08 19.30
CA ASP A 107 1.49 6.76 18.02
C ASP A 107 0.44 6.06 17.14
N LEU A 108 0.54 4.73 17.03
CA LEU A 108 -0.38 3.93 16.21
C LEU A 108 -1.82 3.97 16.73
N VAL A 109 -2.00 3.68 18.03
CA VAL A 109 -3.33 3.49 18.62
C VAL A 109 -4.03 4.83 18.92
N ILE A 110 -3.29 5.81 19.38
CA ILE A 110 -3.90 7.10 19.80
C ILE A 110 -3.82 8.10 18.66
N LEU A 111 -2.60 8.46 18.23
CA LEU A 111 -2.41 9.57 17.29
C LEU A 111 -2.97 9.26 15.90
N LYS A 112 -2.55 8.14 15.30
CA LYS A 112 -2.98 7.78 13.93
C LYS A 112 -4.47 7.45 13.87
N THR A 113 -5.03 6.83 14.90
CA THR A 113 -6.47 6.58 14.98
C THR A 113 -7.24 7.90 15.08
N PHE A 114 -6.81 8.82 15.95
CA PHE A 114 -7.43 10.13 16.08
C PHE A 114 -7.34 10.94 14.76
N ILE A 115 -6.15 10.98 14.14
CA ILE A 115 -5.98 11.65 12.85
C ILE A 115 -6.91 11.02 11.80
N GLY A 116 -7.02 9.68 11.77
CA GLY A 116 -7.91 8.98 10.84
C GLY A 116 -9.39 9.36 11.03
N LEU A 117 -9.85 9.48 12.27
CA LEU A 117 -11.22 9.89 12.60
C LEU A 117 -11.49 11.38 12.32
N LYS A 118 -10.43 12.23 12.41
CA LYS A 118 -10.53 13.68 12.21
C LYS A 118 -10.04 14.16 10.84
N PHE A 119 -9.76 13.22 9.96
CA PHE A 119 -9.16 13.52 8.66
C PHE A 119 -10.04 14.44 7.80
N HIS A 120 -11.33 14.12 7.68
CA HIS A 120 -12.27 14.95 6.94
C HIS A 120 -12.44 16.34 7.61
N GLU A 121 -12.49 16.40 8.94
CA GLU A 121 -12.55 17.68 9.65
C GLU A 121 -11.34 18.57 9.33
N ALA A 122 -10.14 18.00 9.26
CA ALA A 122 -8.93 18.75 8.90
C ALA A 122 -9.01 19.30 7.46
N ILE A 123 -9.58 18.56 6.51
CA ILE A 123 -9.82 19.03 5.14
C ILE A 123 -10.82 20.18 5.15
N PHE A 124 -11.97 20.03 5.80
CA PHE A 124 -12.97 21.11 5.92
C PHE A 124 -12.38 22.37 6.52
N LYS A 125 -11.63 22.25 7.61
CA LYS A 125 -10.97 23.38 8.28
C LYS A 125 -9.99 24.11 7.35
N SER A 126 -9.20 23.36 6.59
CA SER A 126 -8.23 23.93 5.66
C SER A 126 -8.89 24.67 4.50
N VAL A 127 -9.91 24.06 3.87
CA VAL A 127 -10.63 24.67 2.75
C VAL A 127 -11.47 25.87 3.21
N ALA A 128 -12.12 25.78 4.35
CA ALA A 128 -12.89 26.90 4.89
C ALA A 128 -11.99 28.11 5.24
N ALA A 129 -10.78 27.86 5.74
CA ALA A 129 -9.79 28.92 6.01
C ALA A 129 -9.33 29.59 4.71
N GLU A 130 -9.05 28.82 3.64
CA GLU A 130 -8.68 29.36 2.33
C GLU A 130 -9.79 30.23 1.72
N LEU A 131 -11.04 29.75 1.82
CA LEU A 131 -12.23 30.46 1.30
C LEU A 131 -12.74 31.54 2.26
N LYS A 132 -12.10 31.76 3.42
CA LYS A 132 -12.49 32.72 4.45
C LYS A 132 -13.96 32.56 4.88
N THR A 133 -14.41 31.33 5.06
CA THR A 133 -15.78 30.99 5.44
C THR A 133 -15.79 30.02 6.62
N ILE A 134 -16.98 29.60 7.05
CA ILE A 134 -17.17 28.64 8.13
C ILE A 134 -17.37 27.23 7.56
N TYR A 135 -17.16 26.22 8.38
CA TYR A 135 -17.51 24.84 8.10
C TYR A 135 -18.26 24.19 9.26
N ARG A 136 -18.97 23.12 8.96
CA ARG A 136 -19.43 22.13 9.94
C ARG A 136 -19.35 20.72 9.35
N LEU A 137 -19.22 19.74 10.20
CA LEU A 137 -19.33 18.34 9.80
C LEU A 137 -20.80 17.97 9.55
N ALA A 138 -21.02 16.92 8.79
CA ALA A 138 -22.34 16.39 8.51
C ALA A 138 -23.00 15.80 9.77
N THR A 139 -24.33 15.81 9.78
CA THR A 139 -25.11 15.00 10.70
C THR A 139 -25.20 13.56 10.20
N PRO A 140 -25.57 12.55 11.04
CA PRO A 140 -25.75 11.17 10.56
C PRO A 140 -26.72 11.03 9.39
N GLU A 141 -27.77 11.88 9.34
CA GLU A 141 -28.72 11.90 8.25
C GLU A 141 -28.09 12.40 6.93
N GLU A 142 -27.27 13.45 7.01
CA GLU A 142 -26.51 13.98 5.89
C GLU A 142 -25.44 13.00 5.40
N GLU A 143 -24.72 12.33 6.32
CA GLU A 143 -23.76 11.27 5.98
C GLU A 143 -24.41 10.12 5.19
N SER A 144 -25.65 9.75 5.56
CA SER A 144 -26.39 8.71 4.84
C SER A 144 -26.71 9.09 3.38
N GLN A 145 -26.66 10.38 3.05
CA GLN A 145 -26.86 10.94 1.69
C GLN A 145 -25.51 11.19 0.98
N GLY A 146 -24.40 10.77 1.57
CA GLY A 146 -23.06 10.96 0.99
C GLY A 146 -22.47 12.36 1.19
N ILE A 147 -23.04 13.15 2.12
CA ILE A 147 -22.52 14.46 2.50
C ILE A 147 -21.58 14.27 3.70
N ASP A 148 -20.35 14.76 3.61
CA ASP A 148 -19.36 14.68 4.68
C ASP A 148 -19.36 15.95 5.55
N GLY A 149 -19.93 17.06 5.09
CA GLY A 149 -20.07 18.31 5.80
C GLY A 149 -20.50 19.48 4.95
N MET A 150 -20.43 20.68 5.52
CA MET A 150 -20.80 21.93 4.87
C MET A 150 -19.62 22.90 4.86
N ILE A 151 -19.47 23.66 3.78
CA ILE A 151 -18.60 24.84 3.69
C ILE A 151 -19.48 26.03 3.34
N GLY A 152 -19.58 26.99 4.26
CA GLY A 152 -20.68 27.97 4.20
C GLY A 152 -22.03 27.26 4.23
N GLU A 153 -22.86 27.49 3.22
CA GLU A 153 -24.17 26.84 3.06
C GLU A 153 -24.15 25.65 2.08
N LYS A 154 -22.99 25.30 1.53
CA LYS A 154 -22.88 24.26 0.49
C LYS A 154 -22.54 22.90 1.08
N PRO A 155 -23.34 21.86 0.81
CA PRO A 155 -23.03 20.47 1.17
C PRO A 155 -21.85 19.96 0.33
N ILE A 156 -20.93 19.23 0.96
CA ILE A 156 -19.70 18.75 0.36
C ILE A 156 -19.50 17.27 0.65
N SER A 157 -19.02 16.54 -0.34
CA SER A 157 -18.48 15.17 -0.15
C SER A 157 -16.97 15.14 -0.39
N ILE A 158 -16.24 14.46 0.49
CA ILE A 158 -14.78 14.32 0.41
C ILE A 158 -14.44 12.94 -0.14
N LYS A 159 -13.70 12.90 -1.24
CA LYS A 159 -13.32 11.64 -1.89
C LYS A 159 -11.82 11.63 -2.25
N PRO A 160 -11.16 10.44 -2.26
CA PRO A 160 -9.82 10.33 -2.82
C PRO A 160 -9.86 10.56 -4.35
N THR A 161 -8.76 11.08 -4.92
CA THR A 161 -8.64 11.31 -6.38
C THR A 161 -8.89 10.05 -7.21
N SER A 162 -8.59 8.86 -6.66
CA SER A 162 -8.91 7.58 -7.30
C SER A 162 -10.42 7.33 -7.49
N TYR A 163 -11.29 8.10 -6.82
CA TYR A 163 -12.74 8.00 -6.99
C TYR A 163 -13.19 8.49 -8.37
N GLU A 164 -12.53 9.50 -8.95
CA GLU A 164 -12.84 10.00 -10.29
C GLU A 164 -12.72 8.92 -11.37
N MET A 165 -11.79 7.97 -11.19
CA MET A 165 -11.57 6.87 -12.14
C MET A 165 -12.64 5.76 -12.03
N LYS A 166 -13.42 5.74 -10.95
CA LYS A 166 -14.44 4.72 -10.69
C LYS A 166 -15.84 5.15 -11.19
N LYS A 167 -15.95 5.62 -12.42
CA LYS A 167 -17.22 6.06 -13.05
C LYS A 167 -18.36 5.00 -13.09
N SER A 168 -18.13 3.80 -12.55
CA SER A 168 -19.11 2.69 -12.56
C SER A 168 -19.81 2.44 -11.23
N LEU A 169 -19.53 3.22 -10.18
CA LEU A 169 -20.25 3.09 -8.92
C LEU A 169 -21.62 3.76 -9.03
N ASN A 170 -22.69 3.01 -8.76
CA ASN A 170 -24.09 3.46 -8.79
C ASN A 170 -24.47 4.45 -7.68
N GLU A 171 -23.51 5.09 -7.03
CA GLU A 171 -23.75 6.11 -6.02
C GLU A 171 -24.03 7.45 -6.72
N LYS A 172 -25.28 7.88 -6.73
CA LYS A 172 -25.67 9.23 -7.16
C LYS A 172 -25.45 10.20 -5.99
N ILE A 173 -24.24 10.67 -5.81
CA ILE A 173 -23.93 11.77 -4.90
C ILE A 173 -24.10 13.06 -5.69
N GLU A 174 -25.10 13.87 -5.35
CA GLU A 174 -25.50 15.09 -6.11
C GLU A 174 -24.87 16.38 -5.50
N VAL A 175 -23.81 16.25 -4.70
CA VAL A 175 -23.13 17.39 -4.06
C VAL A 175 -21.72 17.57 -4.62
N PRO A 176 -21.16 18.80 -4.57
CA PRO A 176 -19.78 19.06 -4.94
C PRO A 176 -18.77 18.21 -4.18
N PHE A 177 -17.67 17.86 -4.86
CA PHE A 177 -16.59 17.08 -4.28
C PHE A 177 -15.40 17.94 -3.91
N ILE A 178 -14.78 17.61 -2.78
CA ILE A 178 -13.39 17.95 -2.48
C ILE A 178 -12.58 16.67 -2.63
N PHE A 179 -11.58 16.68 -3.51
CA PHE A 179 -10.71 15.54 -3.73
C PHE A 179 -9.43 15.67 -2.89
N TYR A 180 -8.92 14.52 -2.43
CA TYR A 180 -7.63 14.47 -1.77
C TYR A 180 -6.73 13.37 -2.32
N GLU A 181 -5.44 13.60 -2.28
CA GLU A 181 -4.38 12.63 -2.56
C GLU A 181 -3.44 12.56 -1.35
N LYS A 182 -3.18 11.35 -0.85
CA LYS A 182 -2.21 11.13 0.24
C LYS A 182 -0.80 11.15 -0.33
N LEU A 183 0.03 12.05 0.18
CA LEU A 183 1.45 12.15 -0.10
C LEU A 183 2.26 11.49 1.02
N LYS A 184 3.58 11.37 0.84
CA LYS A 184 4.48 10.78 1.85
C LYS A 184 4.47 11.58 3.16
N ASP A 185 4.36 12.89 3.08
CA ASP A 185 4.49 13.85 4.18
C ASP A 185 3.24 14.74 4.38
N GLY A 186 2.11 14.37 3.78
CA GLY A 186 0.88 15.16 3.92
C GLY A 186 -0.25 14.72 3.00
N ILE A 187 -1.09 15.68 2.66
CA ILE A 187 -2.17 15.51 1.68
C ILE A 187 -2.20 16.69 0.72
N LYS A 188 -2.55 16.39 -0.52
CA LYS A 188 -2.92 17.38 -1.52
C LYS A 188 -4.44 17.43 -1.59
N ILE A 189 -5.01 18.63 -1.50
CA ILE A 189 -6.45 18.88 -1.59
C ILE A 189 -6.72 19.60 -2.90
N THR A 190 -7.74 19.17 -3.63
CA THR A 190 -8.19 19.77 -4.89
C THR A 190 -9.69 20.02 -4.82
N PHE A 191 -10.11 21.23 -5.07
CA PHE A 191 -11.52 21.64 -5.11
C PHE A 191 -11.71 22.76 -6.15
N ASP A 192 -12.93 22.94 -6.61
CA ASP A 192 -13.32 24.00 -7.51
C ASP A 192 -13.82 25.19 -6.68
N ASP A 193 -13.06 26.29 -6.67
CA ASP A 193 -13.34 27.51 -5.92
C ASP A 193 -14.52 28.30 -6.52
N GLU A 194 -14.83 28.13 -7.82
CA GLU A 194 -16.00 28.74 -8.45
C GLU A 194 -17.32 28.25 -7.81
N LEU A 195 -17.33 26.98 -7.33
CA LEU A 195 -18.47 26.42 -6.62
C LEU A 195 -18.80 27.16 -5.31
N PHE A 196 -17.84 27.86 -4.73
CA PHE A 196 -17.99 28.59 -3.47
C PHE A 196 -18.16 30.09 -3.67
N SER A 197 -17.97 30.59 -4.90
CA SER A 197 -18.17 31.99 -5.21
C SER A 197 -19.66 32.32 -5.11
N THR A 198 -20.00 33.39 -4.40
CA THR A 198 -21.37 33.93 -4.43
C THR A 198 -21.59 34.55 -5.81
N PRO A 199 -22.71 34.29 -6.48
CA PRO A 199 -23.02 35.01 -7.74
C PRO A 199 -22.94 36.50 -7.45
N SER A 200 -22.08 37.22 -8.18
CA SER A 200 -22.10 38.68 -8.17
C SER A 200 -23.47 39.13 -8.68
N ILE A 201 -24.26 39.76 -7.80
CA ILE A 201 -25.53 40.39 -8.10
C ILE A 201 -25.26 41.67 -8.90
#